data_137e755c9608036ee21db3a6b92e41a7
#
_entry.id   137e755c9608036ee21db3a6b92e41a7
#
_cell.length_a   1.000
_cell.length_b   1.000
_cell.length_c   1.000
_cell.angle_alpha   90.00
_cell.angle_beta   90.00
_cell.angle_gamma   90.00
#
_symmetry.space_group_name_H-M   'P 1'
#
loop_
_entity.id
_entity.type
_entity.pdbx_description
1 polymer ?
#
loop_
_entity_poly.entity_id
_entity_poly.type
_entity_poly.pdbx_seq_one_letter_code
_entity_poly.pdbx_strand_id
1 'polypeptide(L)'
;MEAVFCHMEYVPSATTVTTTAGSAFAMKKGVCQDYAHIMIAFCRRMGIPAAYVAGYMMGEGASHAWVSVCDQSTGTWYEIDPTNDRWVDDDYIYQCAGSGDFSAGSCPLEKCEKG
;
A
#
# COMPACT_ATOMS: atom_id res chain seq x y z
N MET A 1 8.27 -1.92 -7.44
CA MET A 1 8.05 -0.77 -6.53
C MET A 1 8.47 0.55 -7.15
N GLU A 2 9.67 0.59 -7.71
CA GLU A 2 10.17 1.83 -8.31
C GLU A 2 9.28 2.33 -9.43
N ALA A 3 8.72 1.43 -10.22
CA ALA A 3 7.86 1.80 -11.33
C ALA A 3 6.62 2.55 -10.85
N VAL A 4 6.03 2.10 -9.74
CA VAL A 4 4.86 2.78 -9.19
C VAL A 4 5.27 4.15 -8.64
N PHE A 5 6.38 4.19 -7.93
CA PHE A 5 6.88 5.44 -7.36
C PHE A 5 7.13 6.49 -8.44
N CYS A 6 7.74 6.09 -9.54
CA CYS A 6 8.07 7.03 -10.62
C CYS A 6 6.86 7.43 -11.45
N HIS A 7 5.87 6.54 -11.58
CA HIS A 7 4.68 6.84 -12.37
C HIS A 7 3.77 7.85 -11.68
N MET A 8 3.72 7.81 -10.35
CA MET A 8 2.74 8.56 -9.58
C MET A 8 3.33 9.84 -9.02
N GLU A 9 2.46 10.82 -8.83
CA GLU A 9 2.77 12.06 -8.13
C GLU A 9 1.94 12.10 -6.86
N TYR A 10 2.55 12.41 -5.73
CA TYR A 10 1.84 12.47 -4.46
C TYR A 10 1.06 13.78 -4.36
N VAL A 11 -0.25 13.69 -4.44
CA VAL A 11 -1.13 14.86 -4.42
C VAL A 11 -2.29 14.57 -3.47
N PRO A 12 -2.26 15.09 -2.24
CA PRO A 12 -3.25 14.72 -1.22
C PRO A 12 -4.69 14.97 -1.59
N SER A 13 -4.97 15.97 -2.41
CA SER A 13 -6.35 16.35 -2.73
C SER A 13 -6.85 15.72 -4.02
N ALA A 14 -6.04 14.93 -4.72
CA ALA A 14 -6.42 14.41 -6.03
C ALA A 14 -7.37 13.23 -5.95
N THR A 15 -7.37 12.48 -4.85
CA THR A 15 -8.16 11.27 -4.72
C THR A 15 -8.91 11.25 -3.39
N THR A 16 -9.87 10.32 -3.30
CA THR A 16 -10.61 10.09 -2.08
C THR A 16 -10.48 8.62 -1.71
N VAL A 17 -11.04 8.25 -0.56
CA VAL A 17 -10.94 6.86 -0.11
C VAL A 17 -11.69 5.90 -1.04
N THR A 18 -12.56 6.40 -1.90
CA THR A 18 -13.31 5.57 -2.84
C THR A 18 -12.69 5.54 -4.24
N THR A 19 -11.59 6.27 -4.45
CA THR A 19 -10.92 6.25 -5.75
C THR A 19 -10.35 4.87 -6.02
N THR A 20 -10.61 4.34 -7.23
CA THR A 20 -10.09 3.02 -7.58
C THR A 20 -8.63 3.10 -7.98
N ALA A 21 -7.95 1.95 -7.91
CA ALA A 21 -6.55 1.89 -8.34
C ALA A 21 -6.42 2.28 -9.80
N GLY A 22 -7.36 1.84 -10.64
CA GLY A 22 -7.31 2.19 -12.06
C GLY A 22 -7.45 3.67 -12.31
N SER A 23 -8.36 4.34 -11.59
CA SER A 23 -8.53 5.78 -11.73
C SER A 23 -7.29 6.54 -11.28
N ALA A 24 -6.72 6.16 -10.13
CA ALA A 24 -5.53 6.83 -9.63
C ALA A 24 -4.36 6.61 -10.59
N PHE A 25 -4.22 5.41 -11.12
CA PHE A 25 -3.14 5.11 -12.06
C PHE A 25 -3.26 5.96 -13.32
N ALA A 26 -4.49 6.10 -13.84
CA ALA A 26 -4.73 6.90 -15.04
C ALA A 26 -4.43 8.38 -14.80
N MET A 27 -4.77 8.89 -13.63
CA MET A 27 -4.50 10.28 -13.27
C MET A 27 -3.03 10.52 -12.94
N LYS A 28 -2.29 9.46 -12.58
CA LYS A 28 -0.90 9.52 -12.14
C LYS A 28 -0.74 10.35 -10.88
N LYS A 29 -1.77 10.41 -10.06
CA LYS A 29 -1.77 11.19 -8.83
C LYS A 29 -2.49 10.41 -7.74
N GLY A 30 -2.05 10.59 -6.51
CA GLY A 30 -2.71 9.95 -5.40
C GLY A 30 -1.93 10.12 -4.11
N VAL A 31 -2.38 9.38 -3.09
CA VAL A 31 -1.74 9.36 -1.79
C VAL A 31 -1.29 7.92 -1.51
N CYS A 32 -0.77 7.66 -0.30
CA CYS A 32 -0.21 6.35 0.01
C CYS A 32 -1.18 5.20 -0.24
N GLN A 33 -2.46 5.41 0.03
CA GLN A 33 -3.48 4.40 -0.25
C GLN A 33 -3.50 4.03 -1.73
N ASP A 34 -3.43 5.02 -2.59
CA ASP A 34 -3.48 4.80 -4.03
C ASP A 34 -2.22 4.11 -4.53
N TYR A 35 -1.06 4.53 -4.03
CA TYR A 35 0.20 3.88 -4.37
C TYR A 35 0.16 2.40 -3.98
N ALA A 36 -0.37 2.11 -2.80
CA ALA A 36 -0.44 0.73 -2.33
C ALA A 36 -1.39 -0.10 -3.19
N HIS A 37 -2.56 0.44 -3.52
CA HIS A 37 -3.53 -0.29 -4.33
C HIS A 37 -2.99 -0.58 -5.72
N ILE A 38 -2.29 0.38 -6.32
CA ILE A 38 -1.68 0.20 -7.64
C ILE A 38 -0.59 -0.88 -7.58
N MET A 39 0.23 -0.85 -6.54
CA MET A 39 1.28 -1.85 -6.38
C MET A 39 0.69 -3.25 -6.24
N ILE A 40 -0.38 -3.38 -5.45
CA ILE A 40 -1.05 -4.66 -5.28
C ILE A 40 -1.62 -5.15 -6.61
N ALA A 41 -2.22 -4.26 -7.39
CA ALA A 41 -2.76 -4.64 -8.69
C ALA A 41 -1.66 -5.17 -9.60
N PHE A 42 -0.50 -4.53 -9.62
CA PHE A 42 0.64 -5.02 -10.40
C PHE A 42 1.09 -6.39 -9.92
N CYS A 43 1.19 -6.56 -8.61
CA CYS A 43 1.62 -7.85 -8.05
C CYS A 43 0.65 -8.96 -8.45
N ARG A 44 -0.65 -8.69 -8.37
CA ARG A 44 -1.65 -9.69 -8.72
C ARG A 44 -1.57 -10.08 -10.18
N ARG A 45 -1.31 -9.11 -11.04
CA ARG A 45 -1.17 -9.41 -12.47
C ARG A 45 0.05 -10.27 -12.74
N MET A 46 1.07 -10.18 -11.92
CA MET A 46 2.27 -10.99 -12.06
C MET A 46 2.18 -12.30 -11.26
N GLY A 47 1.05 -12.55 -10.61
CA GLY A 47 0.89 -13.77 -9.82
C GLY A 47 1.59 -13.74 -8.48
N ILE A 48 1.92 -12.55 -7.98
CA ILE A 48 2.60 -12.39 -6.70
C ILE A 48 1.57 -12.06 -5.62
N PRO A 49 1.46 -12.87 -4.56
CA PRO A 49 0.55 -12.54 -3.47
C PRO A 49 0.96 -11.24 -2.81
N ALA A 50 0.00 -10.38 -2.55
CA ALA A 50 0.25 -9.08 -1.97
C ALA A 50 -0.90 -8.69 -1.07
N ALA A 51 -0.61 -7.92 -0.03
CA ALA A 51 -1.60 -7.48 0.94
C ALA A 51 -1.40 -6.00 1.26
N TYR A 52 -2.52 -5.34 1.52
CA TYR A 52 -2.54 -3.94 1.93
C TYR A 52 -2.22 -3.88 3.42
N VAL A 53 -1.32 -2.99 3.79
CA VAL A 53 -0.95 -2.81 5.20
C VAL A 53 -1.23 -1.38 5.60
N ALA A 54 -1.90 -1.21 6.73
CA ALA A 54 -2.17 0.10 7.29
C ALA A 54 -1.44 0.22 8.62
N GLY A 55 -0.93 1.40 8.88
CA GLY A 55 -0.23 1.67 10.12
C GLY A 55 0.20 3.12 10.18
N TYR A 56 1.32 3.36 10.81
CA TYR A 56 1.85 4.71 10.98
C TYR A 56 3.32 4.72 10.62
N MET A 57 3.76 5.87 10.12
CA MET A 57 5.15 6.09 9.81
C MET A 57 5.65 7.16 10.75
N MET A 58 6.80 6.90 11.39
CA MET A 58 7.36 7.85 12.36
C MET A 58 7.56 9.20 11.71
N GLY A 59 7.09 10.25 12.41
CA GLY A 59 7.24 11.59 11.93
C GLY A 59 6.15 12.10 11.01
N GLU A 60 5.24 11.22 10.58
CA GLU A 60 4.19 11.64 9.65
C GLU A 60 3.00 12.29 10.34
N GLY A 61 2.72 11.89 11.57
CA GLY A 61 1.58 12.45 12.29
C GLY A 61 0.24 11.97 11.78
N ALA A 62 0.20 11.05 10.85
CA ALA A 62 -1.02 10.54 10.26
C ALA A 62 -0.82 9.09 9.87
N SER A 63 -1.91 8.39 9.62
CA SER A 63 -1.82 7.00 9.19
C SER A 63 -1.17 6.91 7.82
N HIS A 64 -0.62 5.74 7.53
CA HIS A 64 0.10 5.50 6.29
C HIS A 64 -0.27 4.11 5.79
N ALA A 65 -0.09 3.87 4.50
CA ALA A 65 -0.40 2.58 3.91
C ALA A 65 0.80 2.11 3.09
N TRP A 66 1.04 0.81 3.14
CA TRP A 66 2.09 0.20 2.33
C TRP A 66 1.68 -1.21 1.96
N VAL A 67 2.60 -2.02 1.47
CA VAL A 67 2.25 -3.30 0.86
C VAL A 67 3.16 -4.40 1.40
N SER A 68 2.58 -5.57 1.64
CA SER A 68 3.31 -6.77 1.96
C SER A 68 3.24 -7.69 0.75
N VAL A 69 4.39 -8.19 0.29
CA VAL A 69 4.46 -9.06 -0.87
C VAL A 69 5.14 -10.37 -0.49
N CYS A 70 4.72 -11.45 -1.14
CA CYS A 70 5.26 -12.77 -0.83
C CYS A 70 6.23 -13.23 -1.91
N ASP A 71 7.43 -13.58 -1.49
CA ASP A 71 8.38 -14.24 -2.37
C ASP A 71 8.03 -15.72 -2.38
N GLN A 72 7.39 -16.16 -3.45
CA GLN A 72 6.88 -17.52 -3.52
C GLN A 72 7.97 -18.58 -3.56
N SER A 73 9.17 -18.22 -3.93
CA SER A 73 10.27 -19.19 -3.96
C SER A 73 10.74 -19.57 -2.57
N THR A 74 10.57 -18.68 -1.60
CA THR A 74 11.00 -18.92 -0.21
C THR A 74 9.83 -18.92 0.75
N GLY A 75 8.66 -18.44 0.35
CA GLY A 75 7.53 -18.28 1.24
C GLY A 75 7.67 -17.10 2.18
N THR A 76 8.62 -16.22 1.95
CA THR A 76 8.89 -15.09 2.83
C THR A 76 8.11 -13.87 2.39
N TRP A 77 7.54 -13.15 3.36
CA TRP A 77 6.83 -11.91 3.09
C TRP A 77 7.73 -10.72 3.38
N TYR A 78 7.71 -9.77 2.46
CA TYR A 78 8.48 -8.53 2.58
C TYR A 78 7.52 -7.35 2.55
N GLU A 79 7.81 -6.32 3.33
CA GLU A 79 7.00 -5.12 3.34
C GLU A 79 7.74 -3.99 2.64
N ILE A 80 7.04 -3.37 1.69
CA ILE A 80 7.61 -2.31 0.86
C ILE A 80 6.67 -1.12 0.83
N ASP A 81 7.23 0.06 0.68
CA ASP A 81 6.47 1.30 0.67
C ASP A 81 6.61 1.97 -0.70
N PRO A 82 5.64 1.77 -1.61
CA PRO A 82 5.74 2.36 -2.95
C PRO A 82 5.60 3.87 -2.96
N THR A 83 5.02 4.46 -1.92
CA THR A 83 4.90 5.92 -1.84
C THR A 83 6.26 6.57 -1.69
N ASN A 84 7.16 5.94 -0.93
CA ASN A 84 8.48 6.50 -0.64
C ASN A 84 9.61 5.70 -1.29
N ASP A 85 9.26 4.67 -2.06
CA ASP A 85 10.23 3.82 -2.76
C ASP A 85 11.28 3.28 -1.81
N ARG A 86 10.84 2.68 -0.70
CA ARG A 86 11.76 2.16 0.30
C ARG A 86 11.19 0.90 0.95
N TRP A 87 12.09 0.14 1.58
CA TRP A 87 11.68 -1.01 2.38
C TRP A 87 11.14 -0.50 3.71
N VAL A 88 10.17 -1.22 4.24
CA VAL A 88 9.61 -0.91 5.56
C VAL A 88 10.60 -1.37 6.62
N ASP A 89 10.82 -0.53 7.63
CA ASP A 89 11.75 -0.81 8.70
C ASP A 89 11.17 -0.32 10.03
N ASP A 90 12.03 -0.04 10.99
CA ASP A 90 11.60 0.36 12.33
C ASP A 90 10.88 1.70 12.39
N ASP A 91 10.93 2.48 11.31
CA ASP A 91 10.21 3.75 11.26
C ASP A 91 8.72 3.54 11.00
N TYR A 92 8.29 2.31 10.77
CA TYR A 92 6.91 2.00 10.46
C TYR A 92 6.29 1.22 11.60
N ILE A 93 5.05 1.55 11.95
CA ILE A 93 4.31 0.87 13.00
C ILE A 93 3.12 0.19 12.36
N TYR A 94 3.17 -1.14 12.32
CA TYR A 94 2.11 -1.97 11.75
C TYR A 94 0.85 -1.87 12.61
N GLN A 95 -0.30 -1.75 11.97
CA GLN A 95 -1.57 -1.78 12.65
C GLN A 95 -2.43 -2.94 12.18
N CYS A 96 -2.63 -3.06 10.88
CA CYS A 96 -3.43 -4.16 10.35
C CYS A 96 -3.13 -4.37 8.87
N ALA A 97 -3.52 -5.54 8.38
CA ALA A 97 -3.32 -5.90 6.99
C ALA A 97 -4.58 -6.56 6.44
N GLY A 98 -4.73 -6.55 5.13
CA GLY A 98 -5.86 -7.16 4.48
C GLY A 98 -5.58 -7.45 3.03
N SER A 99 -6.64 -7.77 2.28
CA SER A 99 -6.49 -8.22 0.89
C SER A 99 -6.12 -7.10 -0.08
N GLY A 100 -6.30 -5.86 0.34
CA GLY A 100 -6.06 -4.75 -0.57
C GLY A 100 -7.27 -4.35 -1.38
N ASP A 101 -8.42 -4.92 -1.07
CA ASP A 101 -9.64 -4.62 -1.82
C ASP A 101 -10.57 -3.67 -1.09
N PHE A 102 -10.04 -2.91 -0.16
CA PHE A 102 -10.85 -2.01 0.64
C PHE A 102 -11.26 -0.81 -0.17
N SER A 103 -12.48 -0.78 -0.62
CA SER A 103 -12.95 0.36 -1.41
C SER A 103 -13.06 1.61 -0.56
N ALA A 104 -13.30 1.46 0.71
CA ALA A 104 -13.41 2.61 1.59
C ALA A 104 -12.08 3.00 2.22
N GLY A 105 -11.02 2.33 1.88
CA GLY A 105 -9.72 2.63 2.45
C GLY A 105 -9.57 2.25 3.89
N SER A 106 -10.51 1.53 4.45
CA SER A 106 -10.44 1.13 5.84
C SER A 106 -9.94 -0.30 5.95
N CYS A 107 -9.28 -0.58 7.04
CA CYS A 107 -8.77 -1.91 7.32
C CYS A 107 -9.81 -2.68 8.10
N PRO A 108 -10.14 -3.92 7.70
CA PRO A 108 -11.08 -4.72 8.48
C PRO A 108 -10.50 -4.98 9.86
N LEU A 109 -11.25 -4.58 10.88
CA LEU A 109 -10.74 -4.65 12.24
C LEU A 109 -10.42 -6.07 12.67
N GLU A 110 -11.19 -7.03 12.20
CA GLU A 110 -10.94 -8.40 12.59
C GLU A 110 -9.63 -8.91 12.03
N LYS A 111 -9.05 -8.22 11.07
CA LYS A 111 -7.76 -8.60 10.52
C LYS A 111 -6.61 -7.84 11.14
N CYS A 112 -6.90 -6.90 12.00
CA CYS A 112 -5.84 -6.15 12.64
C CYS A 112 -5.13 -7.03 13.64
N GLU A 113 -3.81 -7.07 13.51
CA GLU A 113 -3.03 -7.84 14.44
C GLU A 113 -2.62 -6.94 15.54
N LYS A 114 -2.66 -7.41 16.70
CA LYS A 114 -2.22 -6.62 17.79
C LYS A 114 -0.79 -6.45 17.66
N GLY A 115 -0.28 -6.89 16.90
CA GLY A 115 1.16 -6.82 16.79
C GLY A 115 1.87 -6.99 16.87
#